data_2faf919e2de10755bf5113fd3b04492c
#
_entry.id   2faf919e2de10755bf5113fd3b04492c
#
_cell.length_a   1.000
_cell.length_b   1.000
_cell.length_c   1.000
_cell.angle_alpha   90.00
_cell.angle_beta   90.00
_cell.angle_gamma   90.00
#
_symmetry.space_group_name_H-M   'P 1'
#
loop_
_entity.id
_entity.type
_entity.pdbx_description
1 polymer ?
#
loop_
_entity_poly.entity_id
_entity_poly.type
_entity_poly.pdbx_seq_one_letter_code
_entity_poly.pdbx_strand_id
1 'polypeptide(L)'
;MTTTTLTLAQLIDETLDQLYYEIEKPRPLLLGAAIDASQTTLTVASNAEVATITDLLEAGSELMLITAKTDDANPTFTVLRGYSRTDAVAHAKNDVVLVNPYWTRSAVTRALQRFFTGAAPVWLPLIRAEMMNTVEYAGVGQQLIPLDSDVIRVLEVRYQSPTSGRVVNLPGWRFEDNLPSAVVSSGMGLRVPSTVSPSDDLLVSMSVRYAWSGSGEDATVDVPAGCEDIPALYAAAVLASGREVSRLELDRLTEQSSEQAARTGSNVGLIRLKWQEVYRRLDEARRTISVPRPLVYRRFQRGA
;
A
#
# COMPACT_ATOMS: atom_id res chain seq x y z
N MET A 1 14.32 -4.49 -13.11
CA MET A 1 14.22 -4.70 -11.66
C MET A 1 13.27 -5.86 -11.44
N THR A 2 13.58 -6.80 -10.57
CA THR A 2 12.64 -7.86 -10.20
C THR A 2 11.60 -7.31 -9.23
N THR A 3 10.35 -7.70 -9.41
CA THR A 3 9.24 -7.36 -8.52
C THR A 3 8.67 -8.63 -7.90
N THR A 4 8.08 -8.49 -6.74
CA THR A 4 7.28 -9.51 -6.06
C THR A 4 5.85 -9.04 -6.02
N THR A 5 4.92 -9.87 -6.44
CA THR A 5 3.49 -9.59 -6.39
C THR A 5 2.94 -10.04 -5.03
N LEU A 6 2.31 -9.13 -4.30
CA LEU A 6 1.69 -9.38 -3.00
C LEU A 6 0.18 -9.16 -3.07
N THR A 7 -0.58 -9.96 -2.35
CA THR A 7 -2.02 -9.71 -2.16
C THR A 7 -2.26 -8.72 -1.03
N LEU A 8 -3.37 -8.00 -1.10
CA LEU A 8 -3.79 -7.10 -0.03
C LEU A 8 -4.01 -7.88 1.28
N ALA A 9 -4.57 -9.09 1.20
CA ALA A 9 -4.74 -9.98 2.36
C ALA A 9 -3.41 -10.26 3.06
N GLN A 10 -2.36 -10.64 2.32
CA GLN A 10 -1.02 -10.88 2.88
C GLN A 10 -0.47 -9.65 3.60
N LEU A 11 -0.58 -8.47 2.98
CA LEU A 11 -0.12 -7.22 3.58
C LEU A 11 -0.90 -6.83 4.84
N ILE A 12 -2.21 -7.08 4.85
CA ILE A 12 -3.06 -6.84 6.03
C ILE A 12 -2.63 -7.76 7.17
N ASP A 13 -2.51 -9.07 6.90
CA ASP A 13 -2.17 -10.06 7.93
C ASP A 13 -0.79 -9.78 8.52
N GLU A 14 0.21 -9.47 7.68
CA GLU A 14 1.54 -9.08 8.14
C GLU A 14 1.51 -7.79 8.97
N THR A 15 0.72 -6.79 8.54
CA THR A 15 0.56 -5.55 9.33
C THR A 15 -0.06 -5.81 10.70
N LEU A 16 -1.10 -6.65 10.75
CA LEU A 16 -1.75 -7.02 12.00
C LEU A 16 -0.82 -7.81 12.92
N ASP A 17 -0.03 -8.73 12.37
CA ASP A 17 0.97 -9.46 13.16
C ASP A 17 2.03 -8.51 13.73
N GLN A 18 2.49 -7.51 12.98
CA GLN A 18 3.39 -6.46 13.46
C GLN A 18 2.77 -5.61 14.59
N LEU A 19 1.45 -5.38 14.54
CA LEU A 19 0.72 -4.59 15.52
C LEU A 19 0.40 -5.38 16.80
N TYR A 20 0.00 -6.65 16.65
CA TYR A 20 -0.38 -7.51 17.77
C TYR A 20 0.78 -8.27 18.41
N TYR A 21 2.01 -8.07 17.95
CA TYR A 21 3.17 -8.75 18.54
C TYR A 21 3.34 -8.48 20.05
N GLU A 22 2.98 -7.27 20.49
CA GLU A 22 3.11 -6.81 21.88
C GLU A 22 1.78 -6.63 22.61
N ILE A 23 0.65 -6.92 21.95
CA ILE A 23 -0.70 -6.67 22.48
C ILE A 23 -1.51 -7.95 22.36
N GLU A 24 -2.39 -8.19 23.35
CA GLU A 24 -3.29 -9.34 23.32
C GLU A 24 -4.17 -9.29 22.06
N LYS A 25 -4.16 -10.39 21.30
CA LYS A 25 -5.02 -10.53 20.12
C LYS A 25 -6.50 -10.50 20.55
N PRO A 26 -7.39 -9.88 19.76
CA PRO A 26 -8.82 -9.85 20.06
C PRO A 26 -9.36 -11.28 20.11
N ARG A 27 -10.35 -11.50 20.99
CA ARG A 27 -10.95 -12.83 21.15
C ARG A 27 -11.77 -13.20 19.93
N PRO A 28 -11.50 -14.35 19.31
CA PRO A 28 -12.28 -14.79 18.17
C PRO A 28 -13.59 -15.44 18.62
N LEU A 29 -14.66 -15.14 17.89
CA LEU A 29 -15.89 -15.90 17.87
C LEU A 29 -15.97 -16.70 16.57
N LEU A 30 -16.79 -17.73 16.53
CA LEU A 30 -17.11 -18.47 15.31
C LEU A 30 -18.58 -18.28 14.96
N LEU A 31 -18.87 -18.03 13.68
CA LEU A 31 -20.26 -17.99 13.21
C LEU A 31 -20.93 -19.37 13.38
N GLY A 32 -22.09 -19.39 14.02
CA GLY A 32 -22.88 -20.59 14.22
C GLY A 32 -23.59 -21.07 12.96
N ALA A 33 -23.92 -20.15 12.06
CA ALA A 33 -24.56 -20.41 10.77
C ALA A 33 -23.99 -19.46 9.71
N ALA A 34 -24.09 -19.86 8.44
CA ALA A 34 -23.78 -18.95 7.33
C ALA A 34 -24.79 -17.80 7.29
N ILE A 35 -24.33 -16.62 6.90
CA ILE A 35 -25.15 -15.42 6.71
C ILE A 35 -24.92 -14.86 5.30
N ASP A 36 -25.96 -14.37 4.65
CA ASP A 36 -25.84 -13.65 3.39
C ASP A 36 -25.58 -12.16 3.60
N ALA A 37 -25.35 -11.42 2.53
CA ALA A 37 -25.04 -9.99 2.59
C ALA A 37 -26.21 -9.10 3.11
N SER A 38 -27.44 -9.61 3.10
CA SER A 38 -28.64 -8.87 3.50
C SER A 38 -29.14 -9.20 4.92
N GLN A 39 -28.71 -10.34 5.46
CA GLN A 39 -29.13 -10.82 6.75
C GLN A 39 -28.54 -9.96 7.88
N THR A 40 -29.39 -9.45 8.75
CA THR A 40 -29.03 -8.59 9.88
C THR A 40 -28.96 -9.32 11.22
N THR A 41 -29.25 -10.62 11.23
CA THR A 41 -29.18 -11.46 12.42
C THR A 41 -28.11 -12.53 12.26
N LEU A 42 -27.30 -12.75 13.27
CA LEU A 42 -26.28 -13.78 13.29
C LEU A 42 -26.27 -14.55 14.61
N THR A 43 -25.87 -15.81 14.54
CA THR A 43 -25.63 -16.65 15.71
C THR A 43 -24.14 -16.97 15.79
N VAL A 44 -23.62 -17.13 16.99
CA VAL A 44 -22.24 -17.57 17.23
C VAL A 44 -22.22 -18.96 17.87
N ALA A 45 -21.22 -19.75 17.52
CA ALA A 45 -21.13 -21.13 17.99
C ALA A 45 -20.61 -21.26 19.44
N SER A 46 -19.87 -20.23 19.92
CA SER A 46 -19.24 -20.26 21.26
C SER A 46 -18.87 -18.87 21.73
N ASN A 47 -18.68 -18.73 23.04
CA ASN A 47 -18.21 -17.50 23.70
C ASN A 47 -19.07 -16.25 23.46
N ALA A 48 -20.37 -16.44 23.25
CA ALA A 48 -21.32 -15.35 23.00
C ALA A 48 -21.41 -14.31 24.13
N GLU A 49 -21.02 -14.68 25.34
CA GLU A 49 -20.93 -13.79 26.50
C GLU A 49 -19.88 -12.69 26.35
N VAL A 50 -18.89 -12.88 25.47
CA VAL A 50 -17.79 -11.93 25.23
C VAL A 50 -18.27 -10.69 24.46
N ALA A 51 -19.37 -10.82 23.71
CA ALA A 51 -19.91 -9.73 22.89
C ALA A 51 -21.17 -9.13 23.51
N THR A 52 -21.24 -7.81 23.56
CA THR A 52 -22.34 -7.03 24.14
C THR A 52 -22.95 -6.06 23.10
N ILE A 53 -24.09 -5.47 23.44
CA ILE A 53 -24.68 -4.42 22.59
C ILE A 53 -23.70 -3.26 22.51
N THR A 54 -23.60 -2.66 21.34
CA THR A 54 -22.63 -1.62 20.93
C THR A 54 -21.22 -2.10 20.62
N ASP A 55 -20.91 -3.39 20.80
CA ASP A 55 -19.64 -3.94 20.37
C ASP A 55 -19.54 -4.01 18.84
N LEU A 56 -18.30 -3.89 18.37
CA LEU A 56 -17.95 -3.99 16.96
C LEU A 56 -17.51 -5.41 16.66
N LEU A 57 -18.10 -6.02 15.67
CA LEU A 57 -17.70 -7.31 15.13
C LEU A 57 -16.97 -7.13 13.80
N GLU A 58 -15.86 -7.82 13.60
CA GLU A 58 -15.15 -7.87 12.33
C GLU A 58 -15.12 -9.29 11.80
N ALA A 59 -15.68 -9.53 10.61
CA ALA A 59 -15.65 -10.78 9.88
C ALA A 59 -15.00 -10.52 8.51
N GLY A 60 -13.81 -11.04 8.28
CA GLY A 60 -13.03 -10.68 7.10
C GLY A 60 -12.84 -9.17 7.02
N SER A 61 -13.22 -8.56 5.89
CA SER A 61 -13.15 -7.10 5.67
C SER A 61 -14.38 -6.33 6.15
N GLU A 62 -15.44 -7.01 6.56
CA GLU A 62 -16.69 -6.38 7.01
C GLU A 62 -16.67 -6.04 8.49
N LEU A 63 -17.17 -4.84 8.82
CA LEU A 63 -17.46 -4.41 10.17
C LEU A 63 -18.98 -4.42 10.40
N MET A 64 -19.39 -4.95 11.53
CA MET A 64 -20.79 -5.04 11.97
C MET A 64 -20.92 -4.47 13.37
N LEU A 65 -21.93 -3.63 13.63
CA LEU A 65 -22.21 -3.09 14.95
C LEU A 65 -23.36 -3.87 15.58
N ILE A 66 -23.17 -4.42 16.79
CA ILE A 66 -24.25 -5.10 17.52
C ILE A 66 -25.26 -4.07 18.01
N THR A 67 -26.52 -4.20 17.58
CA THR A 67 -27.62 -3.33 17.97
C THR A 67 -28.56 -3.98 18.99
N ALA A 68 -28.67 -5.32 18.98
CA ALA A 68 -29.43 -6.08 19.96
C ALA A 68 -28.84 -7.48 20.15
N LYS A 69 -29.10 -8.09 21.30
CA LYS A 69 -28.69 -9.45 21.67
C LYS A 69 -29.83 -10.12 22.41
N THR A 70 -30.10 -11.39 22.10
CA THR A 70 -31.07 -12.19 22.90
C THR A 70 -30.36 -12.78 24.11
N ASP A 71 -31.12 -12.99 25.21
CA ASP A 71 -30.58 -13.55 26.44
C ASP A 71 -30.70 -15.11 26.52
N ASP A 72 -30.76 -15.75 25.36
CA ASP A 72 -30.89 -17.21 25.26
C ASP A 72 -29.53 -17.92 25.44
N ALA A 73 -29.58 -19.25 25.69
CA ALA A 73 -28.38 -20.09 25.79
C ALA A 73 -27.54 -20.07 24.51
N ASN A 74 -28.13 -19.82 23.36
CA ASN A 74 -27.47 -19.58 22.06
C ASN A 74 -27.90 -18.18 21.55
N PRO A 75 -27.28 -17.12 22.04
CA PRO A 75 -27.73 -15.77 21.74
C PRO A 75 -27.65 -15.45 20.25
N THR A 76 -28.68 -14.79 19.77
CA THR A 76 -28.71 -14.21 18.43
C THR A 76 -28.39 -12.72 18.55
N PHE A 77 -27.47 -12.27 17.71
CA PHE A 77 -27.10 -10.86 17.62
C PHE A 77 -27.84 -10.22 16.44
N THR A 78 -28.46 -9.08 16.68
CA THR A 78 -28.89 -8.20 15.60
C THR A 78 -27.80 -7.18 15.34
N VAL A 79 -27.40 -7.04 14.09
CA VAL A 79 -26.25 -6.21 13.70
C VAL A 79 -26.61 -5.22 12.59
N LEU A 80 -25.96 -4.07 12.65
CA LEU A 80 -25.90 -3.13 11.54
C LEU A 80 -24.71 -3.53 10.66
N ARG A 81 -25.03 -4.04 9.45
CA ARG A 81 -24.06 -4.52 8.46
C ARG A 81 -23.33 -3.36 7.77
N GLY A 82 -22.15 -3.63 7.25
CA GLY A 82 -21.37 -2.64 6.49
C GLY A 82 -20.99 -1.40 7.30
N TYR A 83 -20.82 -1.55 8.61
CA TYR A 83 -20.50 -0.42 9.49
C TYR A 83 -19.18 0.25 9.12
N SER A 84 -19.07 1.55 9.35
CA SER A 84 -17.86 2.35 9.08
C SER A 84 -17.37 2.30 7.61
N ARG A 85 -18.31 2.22 6.66
CA ARG A 85 -18.06 2.20 5.21
C ARG A 85 -17.38 0.93 4.72
N THR A 86 -17.59 -0.19 5.37
CA THR A 86 -17.27 -1.50 4.83
C THR A 86 -18.46 -2.03 4.04
N ASP A 87 -18.22 -2.98 3.15
CA ASP A 87 -19.29 -3.62 2.37
C ASP A 87 -19.84 -4.82 3.13
N ALA A 88 -21.17 -4.99 3.11
CA ALA A 88 -21.81 -6.18 3.62
C ALA A 88 -21.59 -7.34 2.64
N VAL A 89 -21.00 -8.44 3.13
CA VAL A 89 -20.66 -9.62 2.32
C VAL A 89 -21.21 -10.89 2.96
N ALA A 90 -21.34 -11.96 2.22
CA ALA A 90 -21.74 -13.26 2.76
C ALA A 90 -20.58 -13.88 3.56
N HIS A 91 -20.92 -14.51 4.69
CA HIS A 91 -19.98 -15.23 5.53
C HIS A 91 -20.41 -16.66 5.73
N ALA A 92 -19.44 -17.57 5.74
CA ALA A 92 -19.71 -19.00 5.91
C ALA A 92 -19.89 -19.35 7.41
N LYS A 93 -20.53 -20.48 7.66
CA LYS A 93 -20.52 -21.07 8.99
C LYS A 93 -19.09 -21.36 9.43
N ASN A 94 -18.76 -21.09 10.68
CA ASN A 94 -17.44 -21.20 11.30
C ASN A 94 -16.42 -20.12 10.84
N ASP A 95 -16.83 -19.13 10.08
CA ASP A 95 -15.95 -17.97 9.84
C ASP A 95 -15.61 -17.31 11.18
N VAL A 96 -14.37 -16.85 11.27
CA VAL A 96 -13.86 -16.18 12.46
C VAL A 96 -14.37 -14.75 12.49
N VAL A 97 -14.93 -14.38 13.63
CA VAL A 97 -15.41 -13.03 13.92
C VAL A 97 -14.65 -12.48 15.12
N LEU A 98 -13.99 -11.34 14.97
CA LEU A 98 -13.25 -10.67 16.04
C LEU A 98 -14.17 -9.67 16.75
N VAL A 99 -14.15 -9.68 18.09
CA VAL A 99 -14.90 -8.71 18.89
C VAL A 99 -13.99 -7.56 19.25
N ASN A 100 -14.45 -6.34 18.96
CA ASN A 100 -13.75 -5.10 19.25
C ASN A 100 -12.26 -5.13 18.85
N PRO A 101 -11.94 -5.47 17.59
CA PRO A 101 -10.55 -5.53 17.18
C PRO A 101 -9.89 -4.17 17.37
N TYR A 102 -8.72 -4.19 17.93
CA TYR A 102 -7.93 -2.98 18.21
C TYR A 102 -7.61 -2.22 16.92
N TRP A 103 -7.20 -2.93 15.91
CA TRP A 103 -7.00 -2.46 14.55
C TRP A 103 -7.85 -3.30 13.60
N THR A 104 -8.70 -2.62 12.86
CA THR A 104 -9.56 -3.28 11.89
C THR A 104 -8.84 -3.46 10.56
N ARG A 105 -9.16 -4.54 9.83
CA ARG A 105 -8.64 -4.78 8.48
C ARG A 105 -8.88 -3.58 7.56
N SER A 106 -10.04 -2.93 7.69
CA SER A 106 -10.36 -1.72 6.93
C SER A 106 -9.46 -0.52 7.27
N ALA A 107 -9.02 -0.38 8.52
CA ALA A 107 -8.06 0.65 8.91
C ALA A 107 -6.66 0.35 8.35
N VAL A 108 -6.24 -0.91 8.39
CA VAL A 108 -4.99 -1.38 7.79
C VAL A 108 -5.00 -1.14 6.28
N THR A 109 -6.08 -1.51 5.59
CA THR A 109 -6.24 -1.27 4.14
C THR A 109 -6.05 0.21 3.80
N ARG A 110 -6.68 1.12 4.56
CA ARG A 110 -6.51 2.57 4.35
C ARG A 110 -5.06 3.04 4.58
N ALA A 111 -4.37 2.48 5.56
CA ALA A 111 -2.97 2.82 5.81
C ALA A 111 -2.05 2.32 4.66
N LEU A 112 -2.27 1.11 4.16
CA LEU A 112 -1.59 0.56 3.00
C LEU A 112 -1.86 1.37 1.74
N GLN A 113 -3.12 1.75 1.48
CA GLN A 113 -3.48 2.61 0.36
C GLN A 113 -2.75 3.96 0.41
N ARG A 114 -2.63 4.57 1.60
CA ARG A 114 -1.86 5.82 1.77
C ARG A 114 -0.37 5.63 1.47
N PHE A 115 0.20 4.48 1.81
CA PHE A 115 1.57 4.17 1.43
C PHE A 115 1.71 4.16 -0.09
N PHE A 116 0.93 3.35 -0.79
CA PHE A 116 1.05 3.15 -2.23
C PHE A 116 0.67 4.36 -3.07
N THR A 117 -0.28 5.19 -2.61
CA THR A 117 -0.71 6.40 -3.34
C THR A 117 0.12 7.64 -2.99
N GLY A 118 0.75 7.68 -1.82
CA GLY A 118 1.42 8.87 -1.31
C GLY A 118 2.92 8.71 -1.06
N ALA A 119 3.29 7.80 -0.14
CA ALA A 119 4.67 7.72 0.33
C ALA A 119 5.57 6.86 -0.56
N ALA A 120 5.07 5.73 -1.06
CA ALA A 120 5.88 4.77 -1.79
C ALA A 120 6.53 5.34 -3.08
N PRO A 121 5.86 6.13 -3.92
CA PRO A 121 6.49 6.70 -5.10
C PRO A 121 7.76 7.50 -4.81
N VAL A 122 7.84 8.11 -3.62
CA VAL A 122 8.99 8.92 -3.20
C VAL A 122 10.04 8.09 -2.47
N TRP A 123 9.62 7.20 -1.60
CA TRP A 123 10.50 6.47 -0.68
C TRP A 123 10.97 5.13 -1.25
N LEU A 124 10.07 4.43 -1.93
CA LEU A 124 10.28 3.13 -2.53
C LEU A 124 9.81 3.16 -4.00
N PRO A 125 10.61 3.73 -4.93
CA PRO A 125 10.18 3.88 -6.31
C PRO A 125 10.04 2.52 -7.00
N LEU A 126 8.92 2.29 -7.68
CA LEU A 126 8.74 1.18 -8.61
C LEU A 126 9.36 1.56 -9.95
N ILE A 127 10.39 0.83 -10.37
CA ILE A 127 11.14 1.11 -11.60
C ILE A 127 10.76 0.11 -12.67
N ARG A 128 10.26 0.62 -13.80
CA ARG A 128 9.96 -0.12 -15.02
C ARG A 128 10.94 0.29 -16.11
N ALA A 129 11.46 -0.68 -16.84
CA ALA A 129 12.33 -0.45 -17.98
C ALA A 129 11.72 -1.15 -19.20
N GLU A 130 11.46 -0.41 -20.26
CA GLU A 130 10.80 -0.89 -21.46
C GLU A 130 11.54 -0.48 -22.72
N MET A 131 11.46 -1.34 -23.74
CA MET A 131 11.88 -1.00 -25.10
C MET A 131 10.74 -0.27 -25.78
N MET A 132 11.02 0.95 -26.24
CA MET A 132 10.02 1.84 -26.84
C MET A 132 10.56 2.42 -28.14
N ASN A 133 9.67 2.65 -29.09
CA ASN A 133 9.97 3.29 -30.36
C ASN A 133 9.38 4.69 -30.40
N THR A 134 10.07 5.60 -31.06
CA THR A 134 9.56 6.95 -31.27
C THR A 134 8.43 6.95 -32.30
N VAL A 135 7.47 7.83 -32.09
CA VAL A 135 6.37 8.11 -33.04
C VAL A 135 6.51 9.55 -33.50
N GLU A 136 6.48 9.75 -34.81
CA GLU A 136 6.46 11.09 -35.38
C GLU A 136 5.01 11.60 -35.40
N TYR A 137 4.75 12.70 -34.67
CA TYR A 137 3.45 13.36 -34.70
C TYR A 137 3.38 14.41 -35.78
N ALA A 138 2.44 14.27 -36.71
CA ALA A 138 2.20 15.22 -37.78
C ALA A 138 1.91 16.63 -37.22
N GLY A 139 2.69 17.62 -37.65
CA GLY A 139 2.53 19.02 -37.24
C GLY A 139 3.38 19.49 -36.05
N VAL A 140 4.04 18.62 -35.34
CA VAL A 140 4.92 18.99 -34.21
C VAL A 140 6.40 18.98 -34.61
N GLY A 141 6.74 18.26 -35.68
CA GLY A 141 8.13 18.17 -36.19
C GLY A 141 9.14 17.62 -35.21
N GLN A 142 8.68 16.87 -34.22
CA GLN A 142 9.49 16.37 -33.12
C GLN A 142 9.15 14.92 -32.85
N GLN A 143 10.16 14.16 -32.50
CA GLN A 143 10.00 12.77 -32.15
C GLN A 143 9.56 12.67 -30.68
N LEU A 144 8.48 11.96 -30.47
CA LEU A 144 7.85 11.81 -29.17
C LEU A 144 7.57 10.32 -28.91
N ILE A 145 7.79 9.87 -27.70
CA ILE A 145 7.34 8.57 -27.22
C ILE A 145 6.13 8.81 -26.31
N PRO A 146 4.94 8.30 -26.63
CA PRO A 146 3.82 8.35 -25.70
C PRO A 146 4.11 7.46 -24.49
N LEU A 147 3.88 7.99 -23.31
CA LEU A 147 4.04 7.27 -22.04
C LEU A 147 2.69 7.05 -21.39
N ASP A 148 2.60 6.02 -20.54
CA ASP A 148 1.40 5.74 -19.78
C ASP A 148 1.16 6.79 -18.67
N SER A 149 -0.09 6.93 -18.24
CA SER A 149 -0.48 7.89 -17.20
C SER A 149 0.04 7.54 -15.80
N ASP A 150 0.57 6.34 -15.62
CA ASP A 150 1.18 5.89 -14.37
C ASP A 150 2.66 6.32 -14.22
N VAL A 151 3.28 6.83 -15.28
CA VAL A 151 4.66 7.31 -15.24
C VAL A 151 4.77 8.56 -14.39
N ILE A 152 5.62 8.52 -13.36
CA ILE A 152 5.90 9.67 -12.49
C ILE A 152 7.03 10.51 -13.07
N ARG A 153 8.09 9.83 -13.53
CA ARG A 153 9.26 10.46 -14.12
C ARG A 153 10.08 9.46 -14.93
N VAL A 154 10.76 9.96 -15.92
CA VAL A 154 11.76 9.21 -16.67
C VAL A 154 13.11 9.36 -15.95
N LEU A 155 13.80 8.25 -15.74
CA LEU A 155 15.08 8.18 -15.03
C LEU A 155 16.25 8.18 -16.00
N GLU A 156 16.15 7.37 -17.06
CA GLU A 156 17.21 7.18 -18.04
C GLU A 156 16.61 6.77 -19.37
N VAL A 157 17.22 7.26 -20.45
CA VAL A 157 16.92 6.83 -21.81
C VAL A 157 18.23 6.36 -22.45
N ARG A 158 18.23 5.12 -22.91
CA ARG A 158 19.36 4.51 -23.60
C ARG A 158 18.97 4.19 -25.05
N TYR A 159 19.91 4.39 -25.92
CA TYR A 159 19.79 4.09 -27.34
C TYR A 159 20.61 2.85 -27.64
N GLN A 160 20.03 1.90 -28.35
CA GLN A 160 20.75 0.77 -28.90
C GLN A 160 21.11 1.05 -30.35
N SER A 161 22.38 1.21 -30.63
CA SER A 161 22.86 1.43 -32.00
C SER A 161 22.56 0.22 -32.87
N PRO A 162 21.81 0.38 -33.98
CA PRO A 162 21.48 -0.75 -34.86
C PRO A 162 22.72 -1.34 -35.55
N THR A 163 23.79 -0.55 -35.71
CA THR A 163 25.01 -0.97 -36.38
C THR A 163 25.97 -1.73 -35.47
N SER A 164 26.08 -1.33 -34.20
CA SER A 164 27.06 -1.90 -33.26
C SER A 164 26.43 -2.74 -32.15
N GLY A 165 25.11 -2.71 -31.98
CA GLY A 165 24.41 -3.33 -30.87
C GLY A 165 24.75 -2.72 -29.50
N ARG A 166 25.59 -1.68 -29.48
CA ARG A 166 26.01 -1.04 -28.23
C ARG A 166 24.94 -0.14 -27.69
N VAL A 167 24.65 -0.30 -26.40
CA VAL A 167 23.71 0.55 -25.65
C VAL A 167 24.48 1.76 -25.09
N VAL A 168 24.04 2.96 -25.44
CA VAL A 168 24.62 4.22 -24.95
C VAL A 168 23.52 5.13 -24.39
N ASN A 169 23.87 5.95 -23.43
CA ASN A 169 22.93 6.92 -22.89
C ASN A 169 22.59 7.98 -23.96
N LEU A 170 21.30 8.28 -24.12
CA LEU A 170 20.82 9.29 -25.04
C LEU A 170 20.79 10.64 -24.31
N PRO A 171 21.61 11.62 -24.69
CA PRO A 171 21.50 12.96 -24.11
C PRO A 171 20.40 13.76 -24.77
N GLY A 172 19.87 14.76 -24.06
CA GLY A 172 18.97 15.78 -24.64
C GLY A 172 17.49 15.38 -24.70
N TRP A 173 17.09 14.24 -24.14
CA TRP A 173 15.68 13.92 -23.98
C TRP A 173 15.01 14.81 -22.92
N ARG A 174 13.67 14.95 -23.00
CA ARG A 174 12.85 15.70 -22.03
C ARG A 174 11.57 14.94 -21.74
N PHE A 175 11.24 14.79 -20.47
CA PHE A 175 9.95 14.29 -20.03
C PHE A 175 8.96 15.48 -19.98
N GLU A 176 7.77 15.30 -20.54
CA GLU A 176 6.69 16.27 -20.56
C GLU A 176 5.42 15.63 -19.99
N ASP A 177 4.87 16.21 -18.93
CA ASP A 177 3.74 15.70 -18.17
C ASP A 177 2.44 16.50 -18.38
N ASN A 178 2.41 17.39 -19.36
CA ASN A 178 1.26 18.24 -19.65
C ASN A 178 1.04 18.42 -21.17
N LEU A 179 1.10 17.31 -21.90
CA LEU A 179 0.82 17.33 -23.33
C LEU A 179 -0.69 17.39 -23.59
N PRO A 180 -1.13 18.12 -24.64
CA PRO A 180 -2.53 18.09 -25.03
C PRO A 180 -2.98 16.65 -25.34
N SER A 181 -4.16 16.27 -24.88
CA SER A 181 -4.72 14.93 -25.11
C SER A 181 -4.94 14.59 -26.59
N ALA A 182 -5.02 15.61 -27.45
CA ALA A 182 -5.04 15.44 -28.90
C ALA A 182 -3.69 14.95 -29.47
N VAL A 183 -2.60 15.16 -28.74
CA VAL A 183 -1.25 14.70 -29.13
C VAL A 183 -0.94 13.36 -28.48
N VAL A 184 -1.14 13.25 -27.17
CA VAL A 184 -0.92 12.01 -26.40
C VAL A 184 -2.10 11.84 -25.45
N SER A 185 -2.82 10.75 -25.56
CA SER A 185 -4.03 10.47 -24.76
C SER A 185 -3.81 10.49 -23.25
N SER A 186 -2.64 10.06 -22.79
CA SER A 186 -2.24 10.08 -21.37
C SER A 186 -1.81 11.47 -20.87
N GLY A 187 -1.56 12.42 -21.77
CA GLY A 187 -0.94 13.71 -21.46
C GLY A 187 0.56 13.63 -21.13
N MET A 188 1.15 12.45 -21.18
CA MET A 188 2.56 12.22 -20.82
C MET A 188 3.37 11.72 -22.00
N GLY A 189 4.54 12.31 -22.21
CA GLY A 189 5.39 11.93 -23.31
C GLY A 189 6.87 12.19 -23.03
N LEU A 190 7.70 11.46 -23.77
CA LEU A 190 9.13 11.62 -23.76
C LEU A 190 9.58 12.19 -25.10
N ARG A 191 10.04 13.43 -25.09
CA ARG A 191 10.61 14.08 -26.25
C ARG A 191 12.06 13.66 -26.41
N VAL A 192 12.42 13.18 -27.59
CA VAL A 192 13.77 12.73 -27.91
C VAL A 192 14.39 13.62 -29.01
N PRO A 193 15.75 13.69 -29.06
CA PRO A 193 16.43 14.46 -30.11
C PRO A 193 16.15 13.92 -31.51
N SER A 194 16.14 14.78 -32.51
CA SER A 194 15.93 14.43 -33.93
C SER A 194 17.05 13.55 -34.53
N THR A 195 18.11 13.32 -33.78
CA THR A 195 19.21 12.40 -34.17
C THR A 195 18.84 10.92 -34.03
N VAL A 196 17.73 10.62 -33.33
CA VAL A 196 17.18 9.28 -33.19
C VAL A 196 16.19 9.04 -34.32
N SER A 197 16.28 7.93 -35.03
CA SER A 197 15.31 7.58 -36.06
C SER A 197 14.01 7.06 -35.45
N PRO A 198 12.85 7.26 -36.07
CA PRO A 198 11.56 6.77 -35.56
C PRO A 198 11.48 5.27 -35.36
N SER A 199 12.35 4.50 -36.05
CA SER A 199 12.42 3.04 -35.94
C SER A 199 13.46 2.53 -34.95
N ASP A 200 14.21 3.44 -34.30
CA ASP A 200 15.26 3.02 -33.37
C ASP A 200 14.68 2.59 -32.05
N ASP A 201 15.25 1.51 -31.50
CA ASP A 201 14.86 1.00 -30.19
C ASP A 201 15.50 1.82 -29.07
N LEU A 202 14.68 2.34 -28.20
CA LEU A 202 15.09 3.06 -27.00
C LEU A 202 14.71 2.27 -25.77
N LEU A 203 15.68 2.05 -24.88
CA LEU A 203 15.41 1.50 -23.56
C LEU A 203 15.13 2.66 -22.59
N VAL A 204 13.88 2.78 -22.19
CA VAL A 204 13.41 3.84 -21.28
C VAL A 204 13.24 3.26 -19.89
N SER A 205 13.99 3.78 -18.93
CA SER A 205 13.83 3.45 -17.51
C SER A 205 13.05 4.56 -16.82
N MET A 206 11.95 4.19 -16.18
CA MET A 206 11.01 5.14 -15.59
C MET A 206 10.57 4.72 -14.19
N SER A 207 10.23 5.69 -13.38
CA SER A 207 9.54 5.47 -12.11
C SER A 207 8.05 5.58 -12.35
N VAL A 208 7.30 4.54 -11.94
CA VAL A 208 5.85 4.43 -12.15
C VAL A 208 5.11 4.42 -10.82
N ARG A 209 3.83 4.74 -10.86
CA ARG A 209 2.93 4.63 -9.70
C ARG A 209 2.65 3.17 -9.39
N TYR A 210 2.43 2.91 -8.12
CA TYR A 210 1.87 1.64 -7.71
C TYR A 210 0.39 1.57 -8.11
N ALA A 211 -0.01 0.43 -8.64
CA ALA A 211 -1.40 0.17 -9.01
C ALA A 211 -1.85 -1.16 -8.40
N TRP A 212 -3.05 -1.17 -7.85
CA TRP A 212 -3.73 -2.39 -7.42
C TRP A 212 -4.38 -3.05 -8.64
N SER A 213 -4.15 -4.35 -8.81
CA SER A 213 -4.82 -5.18 -9.81
C SER A 213 -5.85 -6.07 -9.10
N GLY A 214 -7.10 -6.03 -9.54
CA GLY A 214 -8.19 -6.76 -8.90
C GLY A 214 -8.97 -5.93 -7.87
N SER A 215 -9.79 -6.58 -7.07
CA SER A 215 -10.66 -5.96 -6.07
C SER A 215 -10.68 -6.75 -4.77
N GLY A 216 -11.10 -6.10 -3.68
CA GLY A 216 -11.18 -6.74 -2.36
C GLY A 216 -9.78 -7.12 -1.81
N GLU A 217 -9.75 -8.13 -0.96
CA GLU A 217 -8.51 -8.61 -0.33
C GLU A 217 -7.63 -9.44 -1.29
N ASP A 218 -8.19 -9.92 -2.40
CA ASP A 218 -7.45 -10.62 -3.46
C ASP A 218 -6.72 -9.65 -4.41
N ALA A 219 -6.95 -8.34 -4.26
CA ALA A 219 -6.22 -7.35 -5.04
C ALA A 219 -4.72 -7.49 -4.84
N THR A 220 -3.96 -7.38 -5.93
CA THR A 220 -2.51 -7.55 -5.93
C THR A 220 -1.80 -6.24 -6.23
N VAL A 221 -0.59 -6.11 -5.71
CA VAL A 221 0.32 -4.99 -6.00
C VAL A 221 1.74 -5.52 -6.18
N ASP A 222 2.45 -4.98 -7.16
CA ASP A 222 3.85 -5.29 -7.37
C ASP A 222 4.73 -4.39 -6.51
N VAL A 223 5.64 -5.01 -5.74
CA VAL A 223 6.59 -4.34 -4.87
C VAL A 223 8.01 -4.74 -5.31
N PRO A 224 9.01 -3.86 -5.21
CA PRO A 224 10.40 -4.24 -5.47
C PRO A 224 10.83 -5.44 -4.63
N ALA A 225 11.45 -6.44 -5.27
CA ALA A 225 11.90 -7.65 -4.58
C ALA A 225 12.87 -7.31 -3.43
N GLY A 226 12.66 -7.95 -2.28
CA GLY A 226 13.40 -7.69 -1.04
C GLY A 226 12.88 -6.49 -0.23
N CYS A 227 11.72 -5.92 -0.63
CA CYS A 227 11.08 -4.79 0.04
C CYS A 227 9.63 -5.10 0.44
N GLU A 228 9.27 -6.37 0.48
CA GLU A 228 7.90 -6.87 0.69
C GLU A 228 7.34 -6.48 2.04
N ASP A 229 8.19 -6.38 3.04
CA ASP A 229 7.87 -6.03 4.44
C ASP A 229 7.61 -4.52 4.66
N ILE A 230 8.16 -3.66 3.80
CA ILE A 230 8.12 -2.19 4.01
C ILE A 230 6.70 -1.63 4.06
N PRO A 231 5.76 -2.00 3.17
CA PRO A 231 4.38 -1.50 3.25
C PRO A 231 3.70 -1.86 4.57
N ALA A 232 3.88 -3.09 5.06
CA ALA A 232 3.31 -3.56 6.31
C ALA A 232 3.90 -2.82 7.53
N LEU A 233 5.22 -2.65 7.58
CA LEU A 233 5.91 -1.86 8.60
C LEU A 233 5.43 -0.41 8.63
N TYR A 234 5.28 0.22 7.45
CA TYR A 234 4.76 1.58 7.36
C TYR A 234 3.33 1.68 7.88
N ALA A 235 2.44 0.77 7.44
CA ALA A 235 1.06 0.76 7.88
C ALA A 235 0.95 0.56 9.41
N ALA A 236 1.76 -0.35 9.97
CA ALA A 236 1.85 -0.57 11.41
C ALA A 236 2.33 0.70 12.16
N ALA A 237 3.36 1.38 11.64
CA ALA A 237 3.87 2.61 12.26
C ALA A 237 2.83 3.75 12.24
N VAL A 238 2.09 3.91 11.12
CA VAL A 238 1.01 4.90 10.98
C VAL A 238 -0.13 4.60 11.95
N LEU A 239 -0.59 3.35 12.02
CA LEU A 239 -1.71 2.96 12.87
C LEU A 239 -1.35 3.04 14.37
N ALA A 240 -0.14 2.64 14.73
CA ALA A 240 0.36 2.83 16.10
C ALA A 240 0.44 4.31 16.49
N SER A 241 0.81 5.20 15.56
CA SER A 241 0.92 6.65 15.79
C SER A 241 -0.44 7.35 15.91
N GLY A 242 -1.46 6.85 15.23
CA GLY A 242 -2.81 7.44 15.20
C GLY A 242 -3.64 7.17 16.45
N ARG A 243 -3.12 6.40 17.41
CA ARG A 243 -3.84 6.02 18.62
C ARG A 243 -3.16 6.59 19.86
N GLU A 244 -3.80 7.58 20.46
CA GLU A 244 -3.60 7.79 21.89
C GLU A 244 -4.17 6.56 22.61
N VAL A 245 -3.32 5.75 23.21
CA VAL A 245 -3.76 4.74 24.16
C VAL A 245 -4.48 5.51 25.25
N SER A 246 -5.77 5.27 25.41
CA SER A 246 -6.53 5.96 26.42
C SER A 246 -5.87 5.72 27.78
N ARG A 247 -5.83 6.75 28.64
CA ARG A 247 -5.28 6.63 29.99
C ARG A 247 -5.86 5.42 30.77
N LEU A 248 -7.13 5.08 30.51
CA LEU A 248 -7.82 3.93 31.08
C LEU A 248 -7.22 2.57 30.66
N GLU A 249 -6.71 2.46 29.44
CA GLU A 249 -6.03 1.22 28.99
C GLU A 249 -4.60 1.13 29.55
N LEU A 250 -3.93 2.25 29.70
CA LEU A 250 -2.64 2.32 30.41
C LEU A 250 -2.81 1.96 31.90
N ASP A 251 -3.85 2.42 32.54
CA ASP A 251 -4.14 2.12 33.96
C ASP A 251 -4.45 0.64 34.15
N ARG A 252 -5.21 -0.01 33.24
CA ARG A 252 -5.45 -1.48 33.27
C ARG A 252 -4.18 -2.31 33.07
N LEU A 253 -3.29 -1.87 32.21
CA LEU A 253 -1.98 -2.52 32.02
C LEU A 253 -1.06 -2.32 33.24
N THR A 254 -1.22 -1.22 33.97
CA THR A 254 -0.45 -0.91 35.18
C THR A 254 -0.94 -1.72 36.37
N GLU A 255 -2.25 -2.02 36.47
CA GLU A 255 -2.80 -2.88 37.52
C GLU A 255 -2.36 -4.34 37.40
N GLN A 256 -2.05 -4.81 36.19
CA GLN A 256 -1.54 -6.18 35.96
C GLN A 256 -0.03 -6.33 36.18
N SER A 257 0.74 -5.25 36.17
CA SER A 257 2.19 -5.28 36.38
C SER A 257 2.59 -4.30 37.48
N SER A 258 2.49 -4.77 38.73
CA SER A 258 2.80 -3.97 39.93
C SER A 258 4.26 -3.54 40.12
N GLU A 259 5.15 -3.82 39.17
CA GLU A 259 6.57 -3.46 39.30
C GLU A 259 7.16 -2.63 38.14
N GLN A 260 6.49 -2.48 37.03
CA GLN A 260 6.91 -1.54 35.98
C GLN A 260 5.78 -0.54 35.74
N ALA A 261 5.83 0.55 36.52
CA ALA A 261 5.03 1.72 36.21
C ALA A 261 5.13 2.01 34.72
N ALA A 262 4.06 1.80 33.98
CA ALA A 262 3.99 2.18 32.58
C ALA A 262 4.34 3.66 32.52
N ARG A 263 5.61 3.92 32.24
CA ARG A 263 6.14 5.30 32.16
C ARG A 263 5.34 5.98 31.08
N THR A 264 4.75 7.10 31.44
CA THR A 264 4.15 8.04 30.51
C THR A 264 5.14 8.24 29.38
N GLY A 265 4.95 7.61 28.22
CA GLY A 265 5.96 7.62 27.16
C GLY A 265 6.26 6.25 26.54
N SER A 266 5.77 5.13 27.10
CA SER A 266 6.01 3.79 26.52
C SER A 266 5.49 3.68 25.08
N ASN A 267 4.32 4.26 24.79
CA ASN A 267 3.78 4.35 23.44
C ASN A 267 4.65 5.20 22.50
N VAL A 268 5.13 6.33 22.96
CA VAL A 268 6.02 7.18 22.16
C VAL A 268 7.31 6.42 21.83
N GLY A 269 7.80 5.61 22.77
CA GLY A 269 8.95 4.73 22.55
C GLY A 269 8.67 3.69 21.46
N LEU A 270 7.56 2.99 21.55
CA LEU A 270 7.15 1.98 20.56
C LEU A 270 6.94 2.58 19.17
N ILE A 271 6.22 3.70 19.09
CA ILE A 271 5.98 4.44 17.84
C ILE A 271 7.32 4.83 17.22
N ARG A 272 8.23 5.37 18.04
CA ARG A 272 9.58 5.77 17.58
C ARG A 272 10.37 4.58 17.04
N LEU A 273 10.33 3.43 17.72
CA LEU A 273 11.00 2.21 17.27
C LEU A 273 10.43 1.72 15.93
N LYS A 274 9.10 1.69 15.76
CA LYS A 274 8.47 1.31 14.49
C LYS A 274 8.89 2.24 13.35
N TRP A 275 8.89 3.56 13.57
CA TRP A 275 9.38 4.50 12.56
C TRP A 275 10.87 4.37 12.26
N GLN A 276 11.70 4.10 13.27
CA GLN A 276 13.13 3.82 13.07
C GLN A 276 13.32 2.58 12.19
N GLU A 277 12.53 1.53 12.40
CA GLU A 277 12.58 0.32 11.59
C GLU A 277 12.16 0.61 10.13
N VAL A 278 11.07 1.35 9.92
CA VAL A 278 10.65 1.79 8.57
C VAL A 278 11.79 2.53 7.86
N TYR A 279 12.41 3.51 8.52
CA TYR A 279 13.51 4.28 7.91
C TYR A 279 14.74 3.41 7.67
N ARG A 280 15.09 2.51 8.58
CA ARG A 280 16.19 1.57 8.40
C ARG A 280 15.99 0.70 7.16
N ARG A 281 14.79 0.11 7.02
CA ARG A 281 14.44 -0.73 5.87
C ARG A 281 14.41 0.06 4.55
N LEU A 282 13.89 1.27 4.59
CA LEU A 282 13.92 2.16 3.41
C LEU A 282 15.34 2.53 2.99
N ASP A 283 16.24 2.77 3.93
CA ASP A 283 17.64 3.06 3.60
C ASP A 283 18.37 1.83 3.05
N GLU A 284 18.08 0.64 3.53
CA GLU A 284 18.55 -0.62 2.96
C GLU A 284 18.02 -0.82 1.53
N ALA A 285 16.71 -0.63 1.33
CA ALA A 285 16.08 -0.72 0.02
C ALA A 285 16.69 0.26 -1.00
N ARG A 286 16.94 1.50 -0.59
CA ARG A 286 17.57 2.52 -1.45
C ARG A 286 18.97 2.15 -1.89
N ARG A 287 19.71 1.38 -1.11
CA ARG A 287 21.04 0.88 -1.48
C ARG A 287 20.95 -0.26 -2.50
N THR A 288 19.89 -1.05 -2.42
CA THR A 288 19.66 -2.22 -3.28
C THR A 288 19.00 -1.82 -4.60
N ILE A 289 18.07 -0.86 -4.54
CA ILE A 289 17.43 -0.30 -5.73
C ILE A 289 18.42 0.66 -6.39
N SER A 290 19.17 0.17 -7.37
CA SER A 290 20.02 1.03 -8.19
C SER A 290 19.13 1.88 -9.11
N VAL A 291 18.71 3.04 -8.61
CA VAL A 291 18.08 4.07 -9.44
C VAL A 291 19.18 4.64 -10.34
N PRO A 292 19.06 4.55 -11.65
CA PRO A 292 19.98 5.24 -12.54
C PRO A 292 19.97 6.73 -12.15
N ARG A 293 21.10 7.24 -11.70
CA ARG A 293 21.20 8.67 -11.39
C ARG A 293 21.18 9.40 -12.74
N PRO A 294 20.25 10.35 -12.95
CA PRO A 294 20.32 11.17 -14.15
C PRO A 294 21.68 11.83 -14.15
N LEU A 295 22.45 11.62 -15.21
CA LEU A 295 23.69 12.33 -15.43
C LEU A 295 23.34 13.80 -15.63
N VAL A 296 23.37 14.58 -14.57
CA VAL A 296 23.25 16.02 -14.65
C VAL A 296 24.56 16.52 -15.29
N TYR A 297 24.55 16.63 -16.60
CA TYR A 297 25.59 17.37 -17.31
C TYR A 297 25.47 18.84 -16.87
N ARG A 298 26.21 19.24 -15.83
CA ARG A 298 26.52 20.64 -15.61
C ARG A 298 27.37 21.09 -16.79
N ARG A 299 26.76 21.76 -17.76
CA ARG A 299 27.49 22.55 -18.73
C ARG A 299 28.31 23.56 -17.92
N PHE A 300 29.59 23.29 -17.74
CA PHE A 300 30.52 24.33 -17.39
C PHE A 300 30.53 25.31 -18.58
N GLN A 301 29.79 26.42 -18.48
CA GLN A 301 30.06 27.56 -19.32
C GLN A 301 31.47 28.00 -18.97
N ARG A 302 32.45 27.66 -19.82
CA ARG A 302 33.71 28.38 -19.86
C ARG A 302 33.34 29.79 -20.28
N GLY A 303 33.45 30.74 -19.34
CA GLY A 303 33.39 32.14 -19.66
C GLY A 303 34.49 32.46 -20.70
N ALA A 304 34.07 33.18 -21.72
CA ALA A 304 34.97 33.84 -22.65
C ALA A 304 35.59 35.04 -21.97
#